data_5f6cfa8e555866c8360a37044894c3b7
#
_entry.id   5f6cfa8e555866c8360a37044894c3b7
#
_cell.length_a   1.000
_cell.length_b   1.000
_cell.length_c   1.000
_cell.angle_alpha   90.00
_cell.angle_beta   90.00
_cell.angle_gamma   90.00
#
_symmetry.space_group_name_H-M   'P 1'
#
loop_
_entity.id
_entity.type
_entity.pdbx_description
1 polymer ?
#
loop_
_entity_poly.entity_id
_entity_poly.type
_entity_poly.pdbx_seq_one_letter_code
_entity_poly.pdbx_strand_id
1 'polypeptide(L)'
;MVLDVNFVCTFSKIHRNLIIMKIKYILTLALSFYTIASAQTYKNVRAKQDGLSITVQYDMAGKLFRGDQVALTYSLDNGKTFSVITNADGDLGANVLPGKNNEINWLLIDKDFIIGKIINFRVVTIPEGMVYVDGGKYTRTSIDDKKKERTEHSLELNSFLMDATEVTQREYRHIMGKYASDYTGCMECPVENVSWFDAIAYANKVGKRLPTEAEWEYAARGGAYAKGEQTYSGSNKIDDVAW
;
A
#
# COMPACT_ATOMS: atom_id res chain seq x y z
N MET A 1 17.90 -11.09 -7.21
CA MET A 1 16.71 -11.74 -6.65
C MET A 1 15.69 -10.63 -6.47
N VAL A 2 14.73 -10.55 -7.38
CA VAL A 2 13.69 -9.51 -7.35
C VAL A 2 12.79 -9.83 -6.16
N LEU A 3 12.79 -8.98 -5.15
CA LEU A 3 11.83 -9.07 -4.07
C LEU A 3 10.49 -8.58 -4.63
N ASP A 4 9.58 -9.52 -4.87
CA ASP A 4 8.21 -9.22 -5.28
C ASP A 4 7.50 -8.51 -4.13
N VAL A 5 7.46 -7.21 -4.23
CA VAL A 5 6.58 -6.40 -3.41
C VAL A 5 5.20 -6.49 -4.07
N ASN A 6 4.32 -7.34 -3.52
CA ASN A 6 2.94 -7.39 -3.96
C ASN A 6 2.20 -6.16 -3.44
N PHE A 7 2.29 -5.08 -4.21
CA PHE A 7 1.46 -3.90 -4.00
C PHE A 7 0.04 -4.19 -4.49
N VAL A 8 -0.95 -3.71 -3.76
CA VAL A 8 -2.30 -3.52 -4.28
C VAL A 8 -2.27 -2.46 -5.39
N CYS A 9 -1.20 -1.67 -5.45
CA CYS A 9 -0.81 -0.87 -6.60
C CYS A 9 0.21 -1.65 -7.44
N THR A 10 -0.23 -2.42 -8.42
CA THR A 10 0.66 -2.97 -9.44
C THR A 10 0.96 -1.89 -10.45
N PHE A 11 2.22 -1.47 -10.53
CA PHE A 11 2.69 -0.78 -11.72
C PHE A 11 2.52 -1.73 -12.90
N SER A 12 1.61 -1.42 -13.81
CA SER A 12 1.42 -2.15 -15.05
C SER A 12 2.76 -2.12 -15.80
N LYS A 13 3.31 -3.31 -16.09
CA LYS A 13 4.40 -3.46 -17.05
C LYS A 13 3.96 -2.87 -18.38
N ILE A 14 4.52 -1.74 -18.77
CA ILE A 14 4.37 -1.21 -20.12
C ILE A 14 5.11 -2.18 -21.04
N HIS A 15 4.35 -2.97 -21.78
CA HIS A 15 4.89 -3.75 -22.90
C HIS A 15 5.39 -2.79 -23.96
N ARG A 16 6.71 -2.83 -24.19
CA ARG A 16 7.34 -2.23 -25.35
C ARG A 16 6.92 -3.02 -26.60
N ASN A 17 5.96 -2.53 -27.34
CA ASN A 17 5.83 -2.86 -28.75
C ASN A 17 6.33 -1.68 -29.57
N LEU A 18 7.54 -1.86 -30.11
CA LEU A 18 8.14 -0.94 -31.07
C LEU A 18 7.40 -1.12 -32.40
N ILE A 19 6.55 -0.18 -32.77
CA ILE A 19 6.10 -0.02 -34.15
C ILE A 19 6.97 1.07 -34.77
N ILE A 20 7.84 0.66 -35.68
CA ILE A 20 8.63 1.57 -36.53
C ILE A 20 7.70 2.13 -37.58
N MET A 21 7.26 3.37 -37.43
CA MET A 21 6.74 4.15 -38.53
C MET A 21 7.75 5.26 -38.93
N LYS A 22 8.28 5.12 -40.15
CA LYS A 22 9.03 6.20 -40.78
C LYS A 22 8.08 7.31 -41.19
N ILE A 23 8.15 8.46 -40.54
CA ILE A 23 7.58 9.71 -41.05
C ILE A 23 8.64 10.79 -40.88
N LYS A 24 9.13 11.30 -42.01
CA LYS A 24 9.92 12.52 -42.10
C LYS A 24 8.99 13.71 -41.97
N TYR A 25 9.02 14.42 -40.88
CA TYR A 25 8.72 15.84 -40.79
C TYR A 25 9.51 16.45 -39.64
N ILE A 26 10.34 17.46 -40.01
CA ILE A 26 11.06 18.31 -39.07
C ILE A 26 10.03 19.21 -38.42
N LEU A 27 9.71 18.97 -37.16
CA LEU A 27 9.11 19.93 -36.29
C LEU A 27 9.97 20.00 -35.04
N THR A 28 10.54 21.16 -34.77
CA THR A 28 11.22 21.49 -33.53
C THR A 28 10.23 21.43 -32.41
N LEU A 29 10.05 20.24 -31.82
CA LEU A 29 9.32 20.04 -30.60
C LEU A 29 10.31 20.16 -29.46
N ALA A 30 10.14 21.15 -28.59
CA ALA A 30 10.82 21.19 -27.30
C ALA A 30 10.50 19.89 -26.58
N LEU A 31 11.46 18.97 -26.54
CA LEU A 31 11.40 17.78 -25.69
C LEU A 31 11.48 18.27 -24.24
N SER A 32 10.34 18.45 -23.63
CA SER A 32 10.27 18.36 -22.19
C SER A 32 10.63 16.91 -21.83
N PHE A 33 11.85 16.69 -21.40
CA PHE A 33 12.25 15.44 -20.76
C PHE A 33 11.41 15.29 -19.51
N TYR A 34 10.29 14.58 -19.60
CA TYR A 34 9.75 13.92 -18.45
C TYR A 34 10.77 12.87 -18.04
N THR A 35 11.62 13.22 -17.09
CA THR A 35 12.38 12.23 -16.36
C THR A 35 11.35 11.31 -15.74
N ILE A 36 11.24 10.08 -16.24
CA ILE A 36 10.56 9.01 -15.54
C ILE A 36 11.31 8.94 -14.21
N ALA A 37 10.68 9.48 -13.16
CA ALA A 37 11.22 9.33 -11.82
C ALA A 37 11.37 7.84 -11.60
N SER A 38 12.60 7.37 -11.49
CA SER A 38 12.89 5.96 -11.26
C SER A 38 12.26 5.62 -9.90
N ALA A 39 11.35 4.64 -9.91
CA ALA A 39 10.78 4.11 -8.69
C ALA A 39 11.92 3.79 -7.71
N GLN A 40 11.70 4.07 -6.43
CA GLN A 40 12.66 3.77 -5.38
C GLN A 40 12.97 2.27 -5.43
N THR A 41 14.23 1.93 -5.31
CA THR A 41 14.66 0.54 -5.22
C THR A 41 15.49 0.33 -3.98
N TYR A 42 15.18 -0.72 -3.25
CA TYR A 42 15.90 -1.15 -2.06
C TYR A 42 16.69 -2.41 -2.40
N LYS A 43 17.98 -2.43 -2.08
CA LYS A 43 18.88 -3.55 -2.36
C LYS A 43 19.76 -3.85 -1.16
N ASN A 44 20.43 -5.00 -1.19
CA ASN A 44 21.41 -5.38 -0.18
C ASN A 44 20.86 -5.30 1.25
N VAL A 45 19.56 -5.62 1.44
CA VAL A 45 18.96 -5.67 2.77
C VAL A 45 19.61 -6.78 3.57
N ARG A 46 20.22 -6.42 4.69
CA ARG A 46 20.91 -7.36 5.60
C ARG A 46 20.64 -6.96 7.03
N ALA A 47 20.48 -7.93 7.90
CA ALA A 47 20.21 -7.71 9.31
C ALA A 47 21.31 -8.31 10.17
N LYS A 48 21.64 -7.63 11.27
CA LYS A 48 22.53 -8.09 12.32
C LYS A 48 21.87 -7.88 13.67
N GLN A 49 21.84 -8.92 14.47
CA GLN A 49 21.36 -8.81 15.85
C GLN A 49 22.56 -8.59 16.79
N ASP A 50 22.37 -7.67 17.73
CA ASP A 50 23.28 -7.44 18.85
C ASP A 50 22.45 -7.28 20.14
N GLY A 51 22.43 -8.31 20.95
CA GLY A 51 21.58 -8.37 22.14
C GLY A 51 20.10 -8.23 21.79
N LEU A 52 19.45 -7.19 22.32
CA LEU A 52 18.05 -6.86 22.08
C LEU A 52 17.84 -5.89 20.90
N SER A 53 18.88 -5.57 20.15
CA SER A 53 18.77 -4.71 18.97
C SER A 53 19.00 -5.49 17.69
N ILE A 54 18.18 -5.22 16.68
CA ILE A 54 18.42 -5.66 15.30
C ILE A 54 18.69 -4.44 14.46
N THR A 55 19.88 -4.35 13.87
CA THR A 55 20.22 -3.34 12.87
C THR A 55 19.98 -3.93 11.49
N VAL A 56 19.12 -3.27 10.71
CA VAL A 56 18.86 -3.60 9.31
C VAL A 56 19.53 -2.55 8.44
N GLN A 57 20.48 -2.98 7.60
CA GLN A 57 21.14 -2.12 6.61
C GLN A 57 20.55 -2.36 5.23
N TYR A 58 20.47 -1.29 4.43
CA TYR A 58 19.99 -1.37 3.06
C TYR A 58 20.58 -0.27 2.17
N ASP A 59 20.61 -0.51 0.88
CA ASP A 59 20.94 0.49 -0.12
C ASP A 59 19.65 1.02 -0.75
N MET A 60 19.52 2.33 -0.87
CA MET A 60 18.39 2.99 -1.50
C MET A 60 18.84 3.74 -2.75
N ALA A 61 18.21 3.48 -3.88
CA ALA A 61 18.35 4.26 -5.11
C ALA A 61 17.01 4.89 -5.49
N GLY A 62 17.06 6.10 -6.08
CA GLY A 62 15.89 6.92 -6.33
C GLY A 62 15.49 7.77 -5.13
N LYS A 63 14.87 8.92 -5.37
CA LYS A 63 14.41 9.83 -4.31
C LYS A 63 12.97 9.49 -3.91
N LEU A 64 12.66 9.68 -2.64
CA LEU A 64 11.28 9.71 -2.18
C LEU A 64 10.54 10.90 -2.80
N PHE A 65 9.29 10.71 -3.17
CA PHE A 65 8.41 11.82 -3.45
C PHE A 65 8.05 12.53 -2.13
N ARG A 66 7.57 13.76 -2.27
CA ARG A 66 7.13 14.52 -1.09
C ARG A 66 6.00 13.75 -0.40
N GLY A 67 6.12 13.54 0.91
CA GLY A 67 5.15 12.84 1.73
C GLY A 67 5.34 11.31 1.81
N ASP A 68 6.13 10.71 0.90
CA ASP A 68 6.48 9.29 0.99
C ASP A 68 7.32 8.99 2.22
N GLN A 69 7.19 7.78 2.74
CA GLN A 69 7.94 7.31 3.90
C GLN A 69 8.61 5.97 3.63
N VAL A 70 9.83 5.81 4.11
CA VAL A 70 10.49 4.50 4.20
C VAL A 70 10.00 3.78 5.44
N ALA A 71 9.61 2.53 5.31
CA ALA A 71 9.24 1.68 6.43
C ALA A 71 9.98 0.35 6.39
N LEU A 72 10.25 -0.20 7.57
CA LEU A 72 10.77 -1.56 7.74
C LEU A 72 9.61 -2.47 8.09
N THR A 73 9.54 -3.61 7.40
CA THR A 73 8.57 -4.66 7.68
C THR A 73 9.28 -5.98 7.99
N TYR A 74 8.63 -6.83 8.77
CA TYR A 74 9.13 -8.16 9.12
C TYR A 74 8.10 -9.25 8.87
N SER A 75 8.58 -10.47 8.62
CA SER A 75 7.77 -11.67 8.46
C SER A 75 8.33 -12.79 9.34
N LEU A 76 7.43 -13.56 9.96
CA LEU A 76 7.75 -14.76 10.76
C LEU A 76 7.24 -16.05 10.11
N ASP A 77 6.64 -15.97 8.94
CA ASP A 77 6.03 -17.08 8.21
C ASP A 77 6.70 -17.34 6.85
N ASN A 78 8.00 -17.11 6.82
CA ASN A 78 8.85 -17.28 5.64
C ASN A 78 8.48 -16.34 4.46
N GLY A 79 8.08 -15.13 4.77
CA GLY A 79 7.82 -14.09 3.78
C GLY A 79 6.43 -14.12 3.16
N LYS A 80 5.48 -14.85 3.73
CA LYS A 80 4.09 -14.85 3.26
C LYS A 80 3.36 -13.59 3.68
N THR A 81 3.40 -13.25 4.97
CA THR A 81 2.80 -12.03 5.49
C THR A 81 3.87 -11.12 6.11
N PHE A 82 3.66 -9.82 6.06
CA PHE A 82 4.59 -8.83 6.60
C PHE A 82 3.84 -7.83 7.48
N SER A 83 4.46 -7.49 8.62
CA SER A 83 3.98 -6.47 9.56
C SER A 83 4.93 -5.29 9.60
N VAL A 84 4.40 -4.07 9.72
CA VAL A 84 5.22 -2.85 9.86
C VAL A 84 5.83 -2.79 11.27
N ILE A 85 7.10 -2.42 11.32
CA ILE A 85 7.80 -2.11 12.57
C ILE A 85 7.58 -0.63 12.88
N THR A 86 6.89 -0.35 13.98
CA THR A 86 6.55 1.02 14.38
C THR A 86 7.49 1.61 15.43
N ASN A 87 8.30 0.78 16.08
CA ASN A 87 9.21 1.16 17.16
C ASN A 87 10.69 0.97 16.75
N ALA A 88 11.04 1.45 15.59
CA ALA A 88 12.42 1.50 15.09
C ALA A 88 12.84 2.95 14.89
N ASP A 89 14.15 3.18 14.84
CA ASP A 89 14.78 4.45 14.55
C ASP A 89 15.83 4.33 13.44
N GLY A 90 16.40 5.47 13.00
CA GLY A 90 17.40 5.53 11.94
C GLY A 90 16.85 6.03 10.61
N ASP A 91 17.34 5.44 9.52
CA ASP A 91 16.99 5.85 8.15
C ASP A 91 15.62 5.29 7.71
N LEU A 92 14.55 5.76 8.37
CA LEU A 92 13.14 5.44 8.07
C LEU A 92 12.27 6.70 8.17
N GLY A 93 11.00 6.58 7.76
CA GLY A 93 10.07 7.71 7.71
C GLY A 93 10.30 8.59 6.49
N ALA A 94 9.93 9.86 6.61
CA ALA A 94 10.10 10.85 5.56
C ALA A 94 11.56 11.35 5.46
N ASN A 95 11.92 11.87 4.30
CA ASN A 95 13.22 12.54 4.05
C ASN A 95 14.46 11.63 4.09
N VAL A 96 14.30 10.32 3.98
CA VAL A 96 15.44 9.42 3.81
C VAL A 96 16.10 9.69 2.46
N LEU A 97 17.41 9.85 2.48
CA LEU A 97 18.19 10.15 1.27
C LEU A 97 18.64 8.85 0.59
N PRO A 98 18.69 8.84 -0.75
CA PRO A 98 19.33 7.75 -1.47
C PRO A 98 20.79 7.58 -1.01
N GLY A 99 21.19 6.35 -0.81
CA GLY A 99 22.54 6.06 -0.30
C GLY A 99 22.80 4.57 -0.21
N LYS A 100 24.04 4.26 0.18
CA LYS A 100 24.45 2.92 0.56
C LYS A 100 24.55 2.83 2.07
N ASN A 101 24.22 1.65 2.59
CA ASN A 101 24.30 1.33 4.01
C ASN A 101 23.42 2.23 4.90
N ASN A 102 22.25 2.64 4.41
CA ASN A 102 21.24 3.23 5.29
C ASN A 102 20.92 2.23 6.39
N GLU A 103 20.66 2.70 7.61
CA GLU A 103 20.48 1.86 8.78
C GLU A 103 19.16 2.12 9.49
N ILE A 104 18.49 1.03 9.86
CA ILE A 104 17.30 1.06 10.72
C ILE A 104 17.58 0.18 11.93
N ASN A 105 17.37 0.71 13.13
CA ASN A 105 17.57 0.00 14.38
C ASN A 105 16.22 -0.34 15.01
N TRP A 106 15.98 -1.62 15.20
CA TRP A 106 14.79 -2.14 15.84
C TRP A 106 15.11 -2.70 17.21
N LEU A 107 14.57 -2.10 18.26
CA LEU A 107 14.74 -2.56 19.63
C LEU A 107 13.64 -3.57 20.00
N LEU A 108 14.06 -4.75 20.44
CA LEU A 108 13.22 -5.91 20.74
C LEU A 108 12.68 -5.88 22.19
N ILE A 109 12.12 -4.76 22.62
CA ILE A 109 11.45 -4.71 23.92
C ILE A 109 10.10 -5.42 23.81
N ASP A 110 9.82 -6.32 24.76
CA ASP A 110 8.55 -7.09 24.84
C ASP A 110 8.23 -7.90 23.56
N LYS A 111 9.26 -8.42 22.89
CA LYS A 111 9.14 -9.18 21.64
C LYS A 111 9.43 -10.67 21.80
N ASP A 112 9.02 -11.28 22.91
CA ASP A 112 9.26 -12.71 23.20
C ASP A 112 8.77 -13.64 22.11
N PHE A 113 7.76 -13.21 21.34
CA PHE A 113 7.18 -13.99 20.25
C PHE A 113 8.11 -14.22 19.05
N ILE A 114 9.21 -13.48 18.95
CA ILE A 114 10.21 -13.65 17.87
C ILE A 114 11.43 -14.46 18.29
N ILE A 115 11.57 -14.81 19.56
CA ILE A 115 12.73 -15.58 20.06
C ILE A 115 12.77 -16.93 19.35
N GLY A 116 13.92 -17.25 18.76
CA GLY A 116 14.13 -18.50 18.02
C GLY A 116 13.42 -18.57 16.67
N LYS A 117 12.83 -17.49 16.18
CA LYS A 117 12.20 -17.42 14.86
C LYS A 117 13.18 -16.96 13.78
N ILE A 118 12.95 -17.43 12.55
CA ILE A 118 13.60 -16.85 11.37
C ILE A 118 12.79 -15.62 10.98
N ILE A 119 13.46 -14.47 10.87
CA ILE A 119 12.83 -13.21 10.54
C ILE A 119 13.26 -12.81 9.13
N ASN A 120 12.29 -12.55 8.25
CA ASN A 120 12.54 -11.95 6.95
C ASN A 120 12.21 -10.46 7.01
N PHE A 121 13.09 -9.61 6.50
CA PHE A 121 12.91 -8.17 6.48
C PHE A 121 12.67 -7.66 5.06
N ARG A 122 11.82 -6.65 4.94
CA ARG A 122 11.67 -5.82 3.74
C ARG A 122 11.71 -4.35 4.11
N VAL A 123 12.39 -3.57 3.29
CA VAL A 123 12.28 -2.11 3.29
C VAL A 123 11.31 -1.74 2.19
N VAL A 124 10.32 -0.94 2.51
CA VAL A 124 9.24 -0.53 1.60
C VAL A 124 9.05 0.97 1.61
N THR A 125 8.49 1.52 0.54
CA THR A 125 7.97 2.89 0.52
C THR A 125 6.47 2.85 0.79
N ILE A 126 6.00 3.68 1.72
CA ILE A 126 4.59 3.96 1.93
C ILE A 126 4.34 5.34 1.30
N PRO A 127 3.60 5.43 0.18
CA PRO A 127 3.27 6.69 -0.47
C PRO A 127 2.44 7.60 0.44
N GLU A 128 2.54 8.92 0.22
CA GLU A 128 1.69 9.89 0.91
C GLU A 128 0.20 9.55 0.76
N GLY A 129 -0.55 9.66 1.84
CA GLY A 129 -1.99 9.37 1.87
C GLY A 129 -2.35 7.89 1.86
N MET A 130 -1.37 6.98 1.87
CA MET A 130 -1.61 5.53 1.95
C MET A 130 -1.25 4.96 3.32
N VAL A 131 -1.88 3.86 3.67
CA VAL A 131 -1.57 3.05 4.84
C VAL A 131 -1.13 1.66 4.40
N TYR A 132 -0.18 1.10 5.14
CA TYR A 132 0.22 -0.29 4.96
C TYR A 132 -0.69 -1.18 5.80
N VAL A 133 -1.37 -2.10 5.15
CA VAL A 133 -2.23 -3.09 5.80
C VAL A 133 -1.44 -4.40 5.90
N ASP A 134 -1.15 -4.81 7.13
CA ASP A 134 -0.46 -6.07 7.39
C ASP A 134 -1.28 -7.25 6.86
N GLY A 135 -0.62 -8.19 6.20
CA GLY A 135 -1.26 -9.42 5.77
C GLY A 135 -1.61 -10.34 6.94
N GLY A 136 -2.47 -11.31 6.67
CA GLY A 136 -2.85 -12.26 7.71
C GLY A 136 -4.00 -13.16 7.31
N LYS A 137 -4.39 -14.02 8.26
CA LYS A 137 -5.57 -14.86 8.10
C LYS A 137 -6.82 -14.06 8.40
N TYR A 138 -7.80 -14.21 7.54
CA TYR A 138 -9.09 -13.57 7.65
C TYR A 138 -10.20 -14.61 7.43
N THR A 139 -11.15 -14.66 8.35
CA THR A 139 -12.33 -15.51 8.23
C THR A 139 -13.52 -14.64 7.86
N ARG A 140 -14.02 -14.84 6.65
CA ARG A 140 -15.24 -14.20 6.17
C ARG A 140 -16.42 -15.11 6.45
N THR A 141 -17.47 -14.53 7.01
CA THR A 141 -18.76 -15.20 7.17
C THR A 141 -19.71 -14.71 6.08
N SER A 142 -20.23 -15.61 5.29
CA SER A 142 -21.35 -15.35 4.39
C SER A 142 -22.61 -16.02 4.93
N ILE A 143 -23.75 -15.35 4.80
CA ILE A 143 -25.07 -15.86 5.21
C ILE A 143 -25.87 -16.04 3.92
N ASP A 144 -26.32 -17.26 3.66
CA ASP A 144 -27.34 -17.51 2.65
C ASP A 144 -28.72 -17.21 3.25
N ASP A 145 -29.28 -16.04 2.93
CA ASP A 145 -30.55 -15.57 3.46
C ASP A 145 -31.73 -16.52 3.15
N LYS A 146 -31.63 -17.29 2.07
CA LYS A 146 -32.68 -18.26 1.66
C LYS A 146 -32.63 -19.53 2.49
N LYS A 147 -31.40 -19.99 2.79
CA LYS A 147 -31.19 -21.24 3.53
C LYS A 147 -30.96 -21.02 5.02
N LYS A 148 -30.71 -19.77 5.43
CA LYS A 148 -30.25 -19.40 6.79
C LYS A 148 -28.96 -20.14 7.20
N GLU A 149 -28.17 -20.53 6.23
CA GLU A 149 -26.89 -21.21 6.44
C GLU A 149 -25.78 -20.17 6.56
N ARG A 150 -24.96 -20.33 7.58
CA ARG A 150 -23.75 -19.55 7.79
C ARG A 150 -22.57 -20.35 7.24
N THR A 151 -21.85 -19.79 6.28
CA THR A 151 -20.64 -20.39 5.73
C THR A 151 -19.45 -19.55 6.08
N GLU A 152 -18.41 -20.17 6.61
CA GLU A 152 -17.16 -19.50 6.94
C GLU A 152 -16.10 -19.85 5.92
N HIS A 153 -15.44 -18.83 5.37
CA HIS A 153 -14.35 -18.96 4.41
C HIS A 153 -13.09 -18.36 5.04
N SER A 154 -12.10 -19.21 5.28
CA SER A 154 -10.80 -18.73 5.72
C SER A 154 -9.94 -18.36 4.51
N LEU A 155 -9.43 -17.14 4.51
CA LEU A 155 -8.57 -16.56 3.48
C LEU A 155 -7.23 -16.18 4.10
N GLU A 156 -6.15 -16.27 3.35
CA GLU A 156 -4.85 -15.72 3.71
C GLU A 156 -4.57 -14.55 2.76
N LEU A 157 -4.47 -13.34 3.30
CA LEU A 157 -4.25 -12.11 2.55
C LEU A 157 -2.78 -11.71 2.67
N ASN A 158 -2.19 -11.35 1.54
CA ASN A 158 -0.89 -10.68 1.54
C ASN A 158 -1.05 -9.26 2.10
N SER A 159 0.05 -8.68 2.59
CA SER A 159 0.10 -7.26 2.95
C SER A 159 -0.10 -6.39 1.71
N PHE A 160 -0.76 -5.26 1.87
CA PHE A 160 -1.06 -4.32 0.78
C PHE A 160 -1.07 -2.87 1.28
N LEU A 161 -1.02 -1.94 0.33
CA LEU A 161 -1.23 -0.52 0.57
C LEU A 161 -2.67 -0.14 0.21
N MET A 162 -3.30 0.67 1.03
CA MET A 162 -4.64 1.21 0.81
C MET A 162 -4.63 2.71 1.04
N ASP A 163 -5.41 3.46 0.26
CA ASP A 163 -5.61 4.88 0.52
C ASP A 163 -6.25 5.06 1.91
N ALA A 164 -5.73 6.01 2.68
CA ALA A 164 -6.20 6.26 4.05
C ALA A 164 -7.60 6.88 4.09
N THR A 165 -8.01 7.50 2.99
CA THR A 165 -9.30 8.16 2.80
C THR A 165 -9.87 7.79 1.45
N GLU A 166 -11.15 8.03 1.27
CA GLU A 166 -11.81 7.95 -0.02
C GLU A 166 -11.22 8.98 -1.00
N VAL A 167 -11.30 8.68 -2.30
CA VAL A 167 -10.87 9.59 -3.36
C VAL A 167 -11.75 10.85 -3.35
N THR A 168 -11.11 12.02 -3.25
CA THR A 168 -11.81 13.30 -3.21
C THR A 168 -12.32 13.73 -4.58
N GLN A 169 -13.32 14.61 -4.60
CA GLN A 169 -13.81 15.25 -5.84
C GLN A 169 -12.71 16.01 -6.56
N ARG A 170 -11.79 16.64 -5.82
CA ARG A 170 -10.62 17.34 -6.37
C ARG A 170 -9.71 16.39 -7.12
N GLU A 171 -9.31 15.27 -6.50
CA GLU A 171 -8.41 14.29 -7.09
C GLU A 171 -9.04 13.64 -8.32
N TYR A 172 -10.29 13.19 -8.20
CA TYR A 172 -11.02 12.60 -9.32
C TYR A 172 -11.10 13.54 -10.51
N ARG A 173 -11.50 14.80 -10.28
CA ARG A 173 -11.58 15.82 -11.34
C ARG A 173 -10.23 16.09 -11.96
N HIS A 174 -9.17 16.20 -11.16
CA HIS A 174 -7.82 16.46 -11.66
C HIS A 174 -7.36 15.37 -12.63
N ILE A 175 -7.62 14.10 -12.30
CA ILE A 175 -7.17 12.93 -13.06
C ILE A 175 -8.11 12.63 -14.25
N MET A 176 -9.43 12.71 -14.03
CA MET A 176 -10.42 12.31 -15.03
C MET A 176 -10.88 13.48 -15.92
N GLY A 177 -10.62 14.73 -15.54
CA GLY A 177 -10.97 15.93 -16.29
C GLY A 177 -12.46 16.25 -16.28
N LYS A 178 -13.26 15.56 -15.46
CA LYS A 178 -14.71 15.74 -15.38
C LYS A 178 -15.20 15.79 -13.94
N TYR A 179 -16.28 16.49 -13.69
CA TYR A 179 -17.07 16.36 -12.48
C TYR A 179 -17.98 15.14 -12.59
N ALA A 180 -18.05 14.34 -11.53
CA ALA A 180 -18.96 13.21 -11.44
C ALA A 180 -20.04 13.45 -10.39
N SER A 181 -19.70 14.15 -9.31
CA SER A 181 -20.51 14.29 -8.11
C SER A 181 -21.70 15.22 -8.30
N ASP A 182 -22.85 14.82 -7.77
CA ASP A 182 -24.05 15.64 -7.69
C ASP A 182 -23.96 16.67 -6.56
N TYR A 183 -23.31 16.29 -5.43
CA TYR A 183 -23.01 17.23 -4.35
C TYR A 183 -21.85 18.12 -4.74
N THR A 184 -22.12 19.37 -5.04
CA THR A 184 -21.13 20.37 -5.45
C THR A 184 -20.75 21.30 -4.30
N GLY A 185 -19.56 21.93 -4.39
CA GLY A 185 -19.09 22.91 -3.40
C GLY A 185 -18.15 22.37 -2.34
N CYS A 186 -17.87 21.07 -2.31
CA CYS A 186 -16.90 20.45 -1.40
C CYS A 186 -15.86 19.65 -2.20
N MET A 187 -14.77 20.29 -2.58
CA MET A 187 -13.71 19.62 -3.36
C MET A 187 -12.96 18.54 -2.58
N GLU A 188 -12.92 18.65 -1.25
CA GLU A 188 -12.29 17.68 -0.36
C GLU A 188 -13.26 16.59 0.11
N CYS A 189 -14.54 16.65 -0.26
CA CYS A 189 -15.48 15.57 0.00
C CYS A 189 -15.20 14.40 -0.95
N PRO A 190 -15.59 13.16 -0.55
CA PRO A 190 -15.50 12.00 -1.42
C PRO A 190 -16.22 12.23 -2.76
N VAL A 191 -15.65 11.68 -3.83
CA VAL A 191 -16.33 11.64 -5.11
C VAL A 191 -17.47 10.62 -5.05
N GLU A 192 -18.66 11.02 -5.52
CA GLU A 192 -19.83 10.15 -5.63
C GLU A 192 -20.38 10.18 -7.06
N ASN A 193 -21.42 9.39 -7.32
CA ASN A 193 -22.03 9.22 -8.65
C ASN A 193 -21.04 8.73 -9.71
N VAL A 194 -20.12 7.83 -9.29
CA VAL A 194 -19.17 7.15 -10.16
C VAL A 194 -19.55 5.68 -10.27
N SER A 195 -19.55 5.15 -11.49
CA SER A 195 -19.73 3.72 -11.70
C SER A 195 -18.46 2.94 -11.30
N TRP A 196 -18.61 1.63 -11.12
CA TRP A 196 -17.47 0.73 -10.91
C TRP A 196 -16.43 0.84 -12.04
N PHE A 197 -16.87 0.99 -13.29
CA PHE A 197 -15.98 1.18 -14.44
C PHE A 197 -15.24 2.53 -14.39
N ASP A 198 -15.90 3.58 -13.93
CA ASP A 198 -15.25 4.90 -13.72
C ASP A 198 -14.19 4.81 -12.64
N ALA A 199 -14.48 4.11 -11.53
CA ALA A 199 -13.54 3.91 -10.44
C ALA A 199 -12.30 3.09 -10.88
N ILE A 200 -12.49 2.02 -11.67
CA ILE A 200 -11.38 1.27 -12.28
C ILE A 200 -10.56 2.16 -13.22
N ALA A 201 -11.23 2.97 -14.06
CA ALA A 201 -10.54 3.85 -14.99
C ALA A 201 -9.68 4.89 -14.26
N TYR A 202 -10.20 5.45 -13.14
CA TYR A 202 -9.45 6.32 -12.27
C TYR A 202 -8.24 5.60 -11.66
N ALA A 203 -8.47 4.46 -11.00
CA ALA A 203 -7.43 3.69 -10.34
C ALA A 203 -6.27 3.35 -11.30
N ASN A 204 -6.60 2.89 -12.51
CA ASN A 204 -5.59 2.59 -13.54
C ASN A 204 -4.78 3.84 -13.94
N LYS A 205 -5.42 5.01 -14.05
CA LYS A 205 -4.73 6.26 -14.41
C LYS A 205 -3.72 6.70 -13.36
N VAL A 206 -4.01 6.46 -12.08
CA VAL A 206 -3.11 6.79 -10.97
C VAL A 206 -2.16 5.64 -10.61
N GLY A 207 -2.13 4.56 -11.42
CA GLY A 207 -1.27 3.41 -11.19
C GLY A 207 -1.71 2.52 -10.02
N LYS A 208 -2.99 2.60 -9.63
CA LYS A 208 -3.60 1.82 -8.55
C LYS A 208 -4.63 0.83 -9.12
N ARG A 209 -5.21 0.03 -8.25
CA ARG A 209 -6.39 -0.80 -8.52
C ARG A 209 -7.42 -0.64 -7.40
N LEU A 210 -8.64 -1.05 -7.65
CA LEU A 210 -9.59 -1.22 -6.56
C LEU A 210 -9.16 -2.40 -5.67
N PRO A 211 -9.39 -2.32 -4.35
CA PRO A 211 -9.22 -3.46 -3.47
C PRO A 211 -10.19 -4.58 -3.87
N THR A 212 -9.82 -5.81 -3.59
CA THR A 212 -10.79 -6.91 -3.62
C THR A 212 -11.77 -6.75 -2.46
N GLU A 213 -12.93 -7.37 -2.54
CA GLU A 213 -13.90 -7.38 -1.45
C GLU A 213 -13.29 -7.87 -0.13
N ALA A 214 -12.47 -8.92 -0.20
CA ALA A 214 -11.79 -9.46 0.97
C ALA A 214 -10.75 -8.50 1.57
N GLU A 215 -9.96 -7.81 0.75
CA GLU A 215 -9.01 -6.81 1.21
C GLU A 215 -9.71 -5.61 1.87
N TRP A 216 -10.81 -5.15 1.23
CA TRP A 216 -11.57 -4.04 1.77
C TRP A 216 -12.20 -4.38 3.12
N GLU A 217 -12.88 -5.54 3.22
CA GLU A 217 -13.52 -5.97 4.45
C GLU A 217 -12.49 -6.23 5.56
N TYR A 218 -11.36 -6.86 5.22
CA TYR A 218 -10.26 -7.09 6.15
C TYR A 218 -9.71 -5.79 6.72
N ALA A 219 -9.42 -4.80 5.87
CA ALA A 219 -8.94 -3.50 6.29
C ALA A 219 -9.99 -2.75 7.14
N ALA A 220 -11.26 -2.75 6.72
CA ALA A 220 -12.36 -2.13 7.44
C ALA A 220 -12.56 -2.68 8.86
N ARG A 221 -12.22 -3.96 9.07
CA ARG A 221 -12.25 -4.60 10.39
C ARG A 221 -10.99 -4.40 11.23
N GLY A 222 -10.01 -3.64 10.73
CA GLY A 222 -8.76 -3.35 11.43
C GLY A 222 -7.60 -4.28 11.08
N GLY A 223 -7.74 -5.14 10.08
CA GLY A 223 -6.68 -6.01 9.59
C GLY A 223 -6.16 -6.96 10.66
N ALA A 224 -4.83 -7.11 10.71
CA ALA A 224 -4.14 -7.93 11.71
C ALA A 224 -4.30 -7.41 13.16
N TYR A 225 -4.72 -6.16 13.33
CA TYR A 225 -4.90 -5.52 14.64
C TYR A 225 -6.35 -5.44 15.09
N ALA A 226 -7.25 -6.16 14.42
CA ALA A 226 -8.67 -6.22 14.80
C ALA A 226 -8.84 -6.59 16.27
N LYS A 227 -9.46 -5.70 17.06
CA LYS A 227 -9.75 -5.92 18.48
C LYS A 227 -11.09 -6.62 18.64
N GLY A 228 -11.16 -7.91 18.29
CA GLY A 228 -12.39 -8.67 18.34
C GLY A 228 -13.33 -8.43 17.14
N GLU A 229 -14.52 -9.03 17.17
CA GLU A 229 -15.54 -8.81 16.14
C GLU A 229 -16.22 -7.45 16.38
N GLN A 230 -15.94 -6.49 15.51
CA GLN A 230 -16.69 -5.23 15.46
C GLN A 230 -17.80 -5.34 14.41
N THR A 231 -18.98 -4.80 14.76
CA THR A 231 -20.12 -4.80 13.84
C THR A 231 -19.90 -3.86 12.67
N TYR A 232 -19.26 -2.72 12.93
CA TYR A 232 -18.93 -1.69 11.95
C TYR A 232 -17.42 -1.45 11.88
N SER A 233 -16.95 -0.75 10.88
CA SER A 233 -15.54 -0.35 10.77
C SER A 233 -15.19 0.62 11.91
N GLY A 234 -14.41 0.16 12.89
CA GLY A 234 -13.91 0.97 13.99
C GLY A 234 -14.77 1.00 15.26
N SER A 235 -16.04 0.57 15.24
CA SER A 235 -16.91 0.54 16.44
C SER A 235 -18.01 -0.51 16.35
N ASN A 236 -18.61 -0.83 17.50
CA ASN A 236 -19.85 -1.59 17.59
C ASN A 236 -21.11 -0.70 17.60
N LYS A 237 -20.92 0.63 17.57
CA LYS A 237 -22.00 1.61 17.49
C LYS A 237 -21.92 2.34 16.17
N ILE A 238 -23.03 2.37 15.43
CA ILE A 238 -23.07 3.01 14.12
C ILE A 238 -22.80 4.52 14.21
N ASP A 239 -23.31 5.16 15.24
CA ASP A 239 -23.19 6.62 15.44
C ASP A 239 -21.75 7.09 15.70
N ASP A 240 -20.82 6.16 15.99
CA ASP A 240 -19.40 6.49 16.18
C ASP A 240 -18.64 6.53 14.85
N VAL A 241 -19.17 5.92 13.76
CA VAL A 241 -18.43 5.64 12.53
C VAL A 241 -19.20 5.96 11.24
N ALA A 242 -20.45 6.37 11.36
CA ALA A 242 -21.28 6.77 10.23
C ALA A 242 -22.20 7.94 10.62
N TRP A 243 -22.62 8.75 9.64
CA TRP A 243 -23.60 9.84 9.76
C TRP A 243 -24.64 9.74 8.65
#